data_8975c756f59353bca21218cc98d1f628
#
_entry.id   8975c756f59353bca21218cc98d1f628
#
_cell.length_a   1.000
_cell.length_b   1.000
_cell.length_c   1.000
_cell.angle_alpha   90.00
_cell.angle_beta   90.00
_cell.angle_gamma   90.00
#
_symmetry.space_group_name_H-M   'P 1'
#
loop_
_entity.id
_entity.type
_entity.pdbx_description
1 polymer ?
#
loop_
_entity_poly.entity_id
_entity_poly.type
_entity_poly.pdbx_seq_one_letter_code
_entity_poly.pdbx_strand_id
1 'polypeptide(L)'
;MNIEDFDFDLPEELIAQTPLKDRSASKLMVLHRDVEEIEHKHFTDIKSFLKKGDCLVLNNTKVLPARLYGIKEDTGAKVEVLLLKQVEGDTWEVLAKPAKRLKEGTKLIFGEGKLTATCTETLEHGGRLLDFAYDGIFYEVLDELGEMPLPPYIKEQLPEKDRYQTVYAKEEGSAAAPTAGLHFTEQLLAEIKEMGVTVAFITLHVGLGTFRPVSVENIDEHKMHSEFYVMTQETAETLTKTKENGGRIISVGTTSTRTLETIARDNNGKLVESSGWTDIFIYPGFEFKAIDGLITNFHLPKSTLIMLVSAFSNREFILKAYNEAVKEKYRFFSFGDAMFII
;
A
#
# COMPACT_ATOMS: atom_id res chain seq x y z
N MET A 1 -1.39 15.69 19.67
CA MET A 1 -1.35 14.25 20.00
C MET A 1 0.07 13.77 19.79
N ASN A 2 0.59 12.90 20.67
CA ASN A 2 1.99 12.47 20.60
C ASN A 2 2.09 11.12 19.86
N ILE A 3 3.19 10.90 19.15
CA ILE A 3 3.47 9.63 18.46
C ILE A 3 3.52 8.44 19.44
N GLU A 4 4.00 8.67 20.66
CA GLU A 4 4.05 7.67 21.74
C GLU A 4 2.67 7.15 22.16
N ASP A 5 1.60 7.92 21.90
CA ASP A 5 0.22 7.49 22.15
C ASP A 5 -0.20 6.29 21.29
N PHE A 6 0.60 5.95 20.26
CA PHE A 6 0.37 4.84 19.31
C PHE A 6 1.43 3.76 19.40
N ASP A 7 2.14 3.70 20.54
CA ASP A 7 3.14 2.67 20.80
C ASP A 7 2.52 1.42 21.42
N PHE A 8 3.08 0.29 21.12
CA PHE A 8 2.82 -1.00 21.75
C PHE A 8 4.05 -1.90 21.60
N ASP A 9 4.19 -2.88 22.48
CA ASP A 9 5.31 -3.82 22.43
C ASP A 9 5.06 -4.88 21.34
N LEU A 10 5.86 -4.82 20.26
CA LEU A 10 5.79 -5.78 19.15
C LEU A 10 7.07 -6.60 19.08
N PRO A 11 7.02 -7.89 19.45
CA PRO A 11 8.13 -8.82 19.26
C PRO A 11 8.54 -8.94 17.78
N GLU A 12 9.84 -8.86 17.50
CA GLU A 12 10.35 -8.87 16.11
C GLU A 12 9.95 -10.16 15.36
N GLU A 13 9.88 -11.28 16.07
CA GLU A 13 9.47 -12.57 15.49
C GLU A 13 8.03 -12.61 14.97
N LEU A 14 7.17 -11.68 15.37
CA LEU A 14 5.80 -11.58 14.85
C LEU A 14 5.72 -10.80 13.54
N ILE A 15 6.77 -10.11 13.13
CA ILE A 15 6.84 -9.44 11.83
C ILE A 15 7.06 -10.49 10.74
N ALA A 16 6.04 -10.73 9.93
CA ALA A 16 6.06 -11.77 8.91
C ALA A 16 7.11 -11.49 7.82
N GLN A 17 8.03 -12.43 7.61
CA GLN A 17 9.07 -12.33 6.58
C GLN A 17 8.64 -12.95 5.25
N THR A 18 7.75 -13.94 5.28
CA THR A 18 7.28 -14.68 4.11
C THR A 18 5.76 -14.78 4.10
N PRO A 19 5.13 -14.78 2.90
CA PRO A 19 3.70 -15.03 2.80
C PRO A 19 3.35 -16.47 3.15
N LEU A 20 2.12 -16.70 3.61
CA LEU A 20 1.57 -18.06 3.74
C LEU A 20 1.44 -18.70 2.36
N LYS A 21 1.56 -20.03 2.26
CA LYS A 21 1.38 -20.76 1.02
C LYS A 21 -0.01 -20.51 0.40
N ASP A 22 -1.05 -20.57 1.21
CA ASP A 22 -2.41 -20.15 0.86
C ASP A 22 -2.66 -18.74 1.39
N ARG A 23 -2.96 -17.80 0.49
CA ARG A 23 -3.18 -16.38 0.81
C ARG A 23 -4.34 -16.19 1.78
N SER A 24 -5.41 -16.94 1.63
CA SER A 24 -6.64 -16.83 2.42
C SER A 24 -6.60 -17.59 3.75
N ALA A 25 -5.53 -18.34 4.03
CA ALA A 25 -5.34 -19.08 5.27
C ALA A 25 -4.89 -18.19 6.45
N SER A 26 -4.66 -16.91 6.24
CA SER A 26 -4.29 -15.97 7.32
C SER A 26 -5.39 -15.86 8.36
N LYS A 27 -5.00 -15.50 9.60
CA LYS A 27 -5.95 -15.15 10.64
C LYS A 27 -6.65 -13.85 10.30
N LEU A 28 -7.88 -13.72 10.76
CA LEU A 28 -8.69 -12.51 10.67
C LEU A 28 -9.18 -12.12 12.07
N MET A 29 -8.85 -10.92 12.50
CA MET A 29 -9.43 -10.32 13.70
C MET A 29 -10.57 -9.38 13.28
N VAL A 30 -11.79 -9.71 13.67
CA VAL A 30 -12.95 -8.86 13.43
C VAL A 30 -13.17 -7.95 14.63
N LEU A 31 -13.21 -6.65 14.38
CA LEU A 31 -13.39 -5.62 15.41
C LEU A 31 -14.76 -4.96 15.21
N HIS A 32 -15.68 -5.24 16.12
CA HIS A 32 -16.99 -4.59 16.20
C HIS A 32 -16.85 -3.28 16.98
N ARG A 33 -16.59 -2.18 16.27
CA ARG A 33 -16.21 -0.89 16.88
C ARG A 33 -17.31 -0.26 17.73
N ASP A 34 -18.58 -0.53 17.43
CA ASP A 34 -19.72 0.05 18.14
C ASP A 34 -19.92 -0.56 19.54
N VAL A 35 -19.51 -1.82 19.72
CA VAL A 35 -19.66 -2.57 20.98
C VAL A 35 -18.29 -2.98 21.58
N GLU A 36 -17.20 -2.64 20.92
CA GLU A 36 -15.82 -2.94 21.32
C GLU A 36 -15.56 -4.44 21.56
N GLU A 37 -16.16 -5.29 20.70
CA GLU A 37 -15.97 -6.74 20.73
C GLU A 37 -14.95 -7.19 19.68
N ILE A 38 -14.17 -8.23 20.03
CA ILE A 38 -13.13 -8.84 19.21
C ILE A 38 -13.52 -10.27 18.91
N GLU A 39 -13.51 -10.67 17.63
CA GLU A 39 -13.64 -12.06 17.22
C GLU A 39 -12.37 -12.52 16.49
N HIS A 40 -11.96 -13.77 16.75
CA HIS A 40 -10.85 -14.43 16.07
C HIS A 40 -11.37 -15.41 15.04
N LYS A 41 -10.97 -15.23 13.77
CA LYS A 41 -11.44 -15.98 12.60
C LYS A 41 -10.26 -16.30 11.66
N HIS A 42 -10.55 -16.93 10.54
CA HIS A 42 -9.67 -17.01 9.38
C HIS A 42 -10.17 -16.08 8.27
N PHE A 43 -9.29 -15.70 7.35
CA PHE A 43 -9.67 -14.73 6.32
C PHE A 43 -10.81 -15.21 5.43
N THR A 44 -10.91 -16.51 5.19
CA THR A 44 -12.03 -17.14 4.47
C THR A 44 -13.40 -16.90 5.12
N ASP A 45 -13.44 -16.63 6.44
CA ASP A 45 -14.68 -16.36 7.18
C ASP A 45 -15.21 -14.94 6.93
N ILE A 46 -14.46 -14.11 6.21
CA ILE A 46 -14.85 -12.73 5.89
C ILE A 46 -16.23 -12.66 5.22
N LYS A 47 -16.61 -13.71 4.47
CA LYS A 47 -17.91 -13.85 3.84
C LYS A 47 -19.06 -13.75 4.85
N SER A 48 -18.88 -14.22 6.08
CA SER A 48 -19.90 -14.16 7.15
C SER A 48 -20.19 -12.75 7.65
N PHE A 49 -19.32 -11.80 7.36
CA PHE A 49 -19.42 -10.41 7.78
C PHE A 49 -19.82 -9.45 6.64
N LEU A 50 -19.88 -9.98 5.41
CA LEU A 50 -20.34 -9.26 4.23
C LEU A 50 -21.82 -9.56 3.94
N LYS A 51 -22.53 -8.60 3.38
CA LYS A 51 -23.97 -8.70 3.08
C LYS A 51 -24.21 -8.37 1.61
N LYS A 52 -25.26 -8.96 1.05
CA LYS A 52 -25.74 -8.57 -0.28
C LYS A 52 -25.98 -7.05 -0.33
N GLY A 53 -25.46 -6.41 -1.36
CA GLY A 53 -25.53 -4.95 -1.53
C GLY A 53 -24.30 -4.20 -1.00
N ASP A 54 -23.40 -4.84 -0.25
CA ASP A 54 -22.11 -4.24 0.10
C ASP A 54 -21.22 -4.10 -1.15
N CYS A 55 -20.27 -3.19 -1.08
CA CYS A 55 -19.24 -3.03 -2.10
C CYS A 55 -17.84 -3.09 -1.46
N LEU A 56 -17.02 -4.02 -1.91
CA LEU A 56 -15.57 -4.04 -1.60
C LEU A 56 -14.84 -3.12 -2.57
N VAL A 57 -14.02 -2.21 -2.05
CA VAL A 57 -13.16 -1.35 -2.86
C VAL A 57 -11.71 -1.75 -2.69
N LEU A 58 -11.10 -2.20 -3.77
CA LEU A 58 -9.76 -2.75 -3.86
C LEU A 58 -8.85 -1.80 -4.64
N ASN A 59 -7.57 -1.76 -4.29
CA ASN A 59 -6.56 -1.02 -5.05
C ASN A 59 -5.91 -1.95 -6.07
N ASN A 60 -6.14 -1.71 -7.37
CA ASN A 60 -5.65 -2.54 -8.48
C ASN A 60 -4.26 -2.16 -8.98
N THR A 61 -3.52 -1.35 -8.23
CA THR A 61 -2.16 -0.99 -8.62
C THR A 61 -1.27 -2.23 -8.72
N LYS A 62 -0.35 -2.19 -9.69
CA LYS A 62 0.65 -3.24 -9.93
C LYS A 62 2.03 -2.72 -9.56
N VAL A 63 2.75 -3.51 -8.76
CA VAL A 63 4.13 -3.18 -8.38
C VAL A 63 5.05 -3.40 -9.57
N LEU A 64 5.89 -2.41 -9.84
CA LEU A 64 6.96 -2.51 -10.83
C LEU A 64 8.15 -3.25 -10.25
N PRO A 65 8.90 -4.01 -11.06
CA PRO A 65 10.21 -4.53 -10.68
C PRO A 65 11.23 -3.38 -10.66
N ALA A 66 11.02 -2.45 -9.74
CA ALA A 66 11.61 -1.12 -9.72
C ALA A 66 13.05 -1.07 -9.18
N ARG A 67 13.60 -2.21 -8.72
CA ARG A 67 14.98 -2.30 -8.23
C ARG A 67 15.90 -2.80 -9.34
N LEU A 68 16.83 -1.96 -9.74
CA LEU A 68 17.78 -2.22 -10.83
C LEU A 68 19.20 -2.28 -10.29
N TYR A 69 19.99 -3.23 -10.78
CA TYR A 69 21.42 -3.33 -10.51
C TYR A 69 22.21 -3.03 -11.78
N GLY A 70 23.07 -2.03 -11.70
CA GLY A 70 23.87 -1.59 -12.83
C GLY A 70 25.31 -1.25 -12.40
N ILE A 71 26.02 -0.72 -13.35
CA ILE A 71 27.39 -0.23 -13.18
C ILE A 71 27.51 1.20 -13.71
N LYS A 72 28.45 1.95 -13.17
CA LYS A 72 28.86 3.22 -13.77
C LYS A 72 29.66 2.95 -15.02
N GLU A 73 29.36 3.65 -16.10
CA GLU A 73 30.02 3.50 -17.39
C GLU A 73 31.53 3.77 -17.31
N ASP A 74 31.93 4.79 -16.54
CA ASP A 74 33.31 5.26 -16.43
C ASP A 74 34.22 4.36 -15.54
N THR A 75 33.67 3.81 -14.47
CA THR A 75 34.48 3.11 -13.43
C THR A 75 34.14 1.64 -13.26
N GLY A 76 33.03 1.16 -13.84
CA GLY A 76 32.50 -0.18 -13.59
C GLY A 76 32.00 -0.39 -12.16
N ALA A 77 31.91 0.66 -11.35
CA ALA A 77 31.44 0.55 -9.96
C ALA A 77 29.96 0.17 -9.92
N LYS A 78 29.63 -0.83 -9.10
CA LYS A 78 28.24 -1.30 -8.91
C LYS A 78 27.38 -0.22 -8.27
N VAL A 79 26.15 -0.10 -8.77
CA VAL A 79 25.13 0.81 -8.28
C VAL A 79 23.78 0.08 -8.26
N GLU A 80 23.08 0.19 -7.14
CA GLU A 80 21.66 -0.17 -7.01
C GLU A 80 20.82 1.08 -7.25
N VAL A 81 19.80 0.98 -8.09
CA VAL A 81 18.84 2.05 -8.37
C VAL A 81 17.45 1.55 -8.07
N LEU A 82 16.69 2.33 -7.34
CA LEU A 82 15.29 2.05 -7.02
C LEU A 82 14.41 3.15 -7.59
N LEU A 83 13.60 2.81 -8.58
CA LEU A 83 12.63 3.71 -9.19
C LEU A 83 11.55 4.10 -8.18
N LEU A 84 11.25 5.40 -8.07
CA LEU A 84 10.22 5.91 -7.15
C LEU A 84 9.01 6.43 -7.90
N LYS A 85 9.25 7.30 -8.89
CA LYS A 85 8.20 8.05 -9.58
C LYS A 85 8.70 8.48 -10.95
N GLN A 86 7.87 8.28 -11.97
CA GLN A 86 8.06 8.89 -13.28
C GLN A 86 7.73 10.39 -13.19
N VAL A 87 8.66 11.22 -13.63
CA VAL A 87 8.50 12.68 -13.58
C VAL A 87 7.97 13.20 -14.90
N GLU A 88 8.66 12.88 -15.98
CA GLU A 88 8.28 13.26 -17.34
C GLU A 88 9.01 12.37 -18.35
N GLY A 89 8.31 11.88 -19.39
CA GLY A 89 8.92 11.03 -20.42
C GLY A 89 9.65 9.84 -19.80
N ASP A 90 10.93 9.71 -20.12
CA ASP A 90 11.79 8.64 -19.59
C ASP A 90 12.59 9.05 -18.36
N THR A 91 12.29 10.21 -17.79
CA THR A 91 12.93 10.72 -16.57
C THR A 91 12.21 10.23 -15.32
N TRP A 92 12.94 9.59 -14.44
CA TRP A 92 12.46 9.05 -13.18
C TRP A 92 13.18 9.61 -11.96
N GLU A 93 12.43 9.92 -10.92
CA GLU A 93 12.99 10.08 -9.58
C GLU A 93 13.36 8.72 -9.02
N VAL A 94 14.58 8.60 -8.49
CA VAL A 94 15.12 7.34 -7.99
C VAL A 94 15.89 7.55 -6.68
N LEU A 95 16.00 6.47 -5.90
CA LEU A 95 17.05 6.33 -4.90
C LEU A 95 18.21 5.52 -5.47
N ALA A 96 19.43 5.87 -5.12
CA ALA A 96 20.61 5.14 -5.56
C ALA A 96 21.51 4.76 -4.38
N LYS A 97 22.14 3.60 -4.47
CA LYS A 97 23.09 3.13 -3.48
C LYS A 97 24.37 2.62 -4.16
N PRO A 98 25.55 3.23 -3.88
CA PRO A 98 25.79 4.38 -3.00
C PRO A 98 25.44 5.72 -3.67
N ALA A 99 24.56 6.51 -3.03
CA ALA A 99 24.07 7.78 -3.58
C ALA A 99 25.17 8.83 -3.79
N LYS A 100 26.17 8.91 -2.90
CA LYS A 100 27.27 9.90 -2.96
C LYS A 100 28.12 9.80 -4.23
N ARG A 101 28.10 8.66 -4.92
CA ARG A 101 28.89 8.42 -6.13
C ARG A 101 28.13 8.74 -7.41
N LEU A 102 26.83 9.05 -7.32
CA LEU A 102 25.97 9.37 -8.46
C LEU A 102 25.80 10.90 -8.51
N LYS A 103 26.58 11.54 -9.37
CA LYS A 103 26.53 12.98 -9.63
C LYS A 103 25.90 13.24 -10.97
N GLU A 104 25.48 14.47 -11.21
CA GLU A 104 24.99 14.93 -12.52
C GLU A 104 26.00 14.59 -13.62
N GLY A 105 25.48 14.11 -14.77
CA GLY A 105 26.27 13.63 -15.89
C GLY A 105 26.78 12.18 -15.74
N THR A 106 26.62 11.53 -14.58
CA THR A 106 27.01 10.14 -14.43
C THR A 106 26.13 9.23 -15.27
N LYS A 107 26.75 8.37 -16.07
CA LYS A 107 26.05 7.37 -16.88
C LYS A 107 26.11 6.00 -16.23
N LEU A 108 24.98 5.31 -16.27
CA LEU A 108 24.75 3.95 -15.74
C LEU A 108 24.40 2.99 -16.88
N ILE A 109 24.84 1.75 -16.73
CA ILE A 109 24.55 0.65 -17.64
C ILE A 109 23.92 -0.50 -16.86
N PHE A 110 22.80 -1.01 -17.36
CA PHE A 110 22.07 -2.14 -16.80
C PHE A 110 21.91 -3.21 -17.88
N GLY A 111 21.93 -4.50 -17.50
CA GLY A 111 21.67 -5.62 -18.41
C GLY A 111 22.54 -5.60 -19.67
N GLU A 112 23.86 -5.42 -19.53
CA GLU A 112 24.80 -5.39 -20.66
C GLU A 112 24.47 -4.32 -21.72
N GLY A 113 23.83 -3.22 -21.30
CA GLY A 113 23.51 -2.11 -22.19
C GLY A 113 22.08 -2.10 -22.74
N LYS A 114 21.23 -3.06 -22.36
CA LYS A 114 19.81 -3.07 -22.74
C LYS A 114 19.06 -1.85 -22.18
N LEU A 115 19.50 -1.35 -21.03
CA LEU A 115 19.00 -0.14 -20.40
C LEU A 115 20.20 0.70 -19.97
N THR A 116 20.16 1.98 -20.29
CA THR A 116 21.14 2.96 -19.83
C THR A 116 20.42 4.11 -19.14
N ALA A 117 21.11 4.84 -18.28
CA ALA A 117 20.57 6.03 -17.65
C ALA A 117 21.63 7.10 -17.47
N THR A 118 21.21 8.36 -17.51
CA THR A 118 22.06 9.51 -17.20
C THR A 118 21.47 10.24 -16.00
N CYS A 119 22.30 10.51 -14.98
CA CYS A 119 21.89 11.33 -13.86
C CYS A 119 21.79 12.79 -14.28
N THR A 120 20.60 13.36 -14.28
CA THR A 120 20.35 14.74 -14.70
C THR A 120 20.30 15.73 -13.56
N GLU A 121 19.94 15.26 -12.33
CA GLU A 121 19.79 16.14 -11.18
C GLU A 121 20.00 15.39 -9.86
N THR A 122 20.54 16.09 -8.87
CA THR A 122 20.61 15.63 -7.47
C THR A 122 19.58 16.40 -6.64
N LEU A 123 18.64 15.67 -6.03
CA LEU A 123 17.56 16.26 -5.24
C LEU A 123 17.98 16.49 -3.78
N GLU A 124 17.38 17.48 -3.10
CA GLU A 124 17.70 17.88 -1.72
C GLU A 124 17.59 16.74 -0.70
N HIS A 125 16.62 15.85 -0.87
CA HIS A 125 16.40 14.70 0.01
C HIS A 125 17.29 13.47 -0.29
N GLY A 126 18.28 13.63 -1.17
CA GLY A 126 19.24 12.57 -1.55
C GLY A 126 18.80 11.71 -2.72
N GLY A 127 17.62 11.94 -3.29
CA GLY A 127 17.17 11.35 -4.55
C GLY A 127 17.96 11.83 -5.75
N ARG A 128 17.72 11.20 -6.89
CA ARG A 128 18.30 11.55 -8.20
C ARG A 128 17.22 11.57 -9.25
N LEU A 129 17.37 12.40 -10.25
CA LEU A 129 16.64 12.24 -11.51
C LEU A 129 17.54 11.50 -12.49
N LEU A 130 17.02 10.39 -13.01
CA LEU A 130 17.66 9.61 -14.07
C LEU A 130 16.82 9.66 -15.34
N ASP A 131 17.46 10.02 -16.44
CA ASP A 131 16.88 9.94 -17.77
C ASP A 131 17.31 8.62 -18.42
N PHE A 132 16.34 7.75 -18.71
CA PHE A 132 16.58 6.39 -19.21
C PHE A 132 16.54 6.32 -20.72
N ALA A 133 17.42 5.49 -21.29
CA ALA A 133 17.43 5.17 -22.71
C ALA A 133 17.45 3.65 -22.90
N TYR A 134 16.59 3.16 -23.80
CA TYR A 134 16.33 1.74 -24.07
C TYR A 134 15.70 1.58 -25.44
N ASP A 135 15.67 0.36 -25.96
CA ASP A 135 14.92 -0.02 -27.16
C ASP A 135 13.63 -0.76 -26.76
N GLY A 136 12.51 -0.41 -27.39
CA GLY A 136 11.23 -1.08 -27.17
C GLY A 136 10.36 -0.43 -26.09
N ILE A 137 9.78 -1.24 -25.20
CA ILE A 137 8.85 -0.82 -24.16
C ILE A 137 9.55 -0.85 -22.80
N PHE A 138 9.56 0.27 -22.09
CA PHE A 138 10.25 0.41 -20.81
C PHE A 138 9.87 -0.66 -19.78
N TYR A 139 8.59 -0.94 -19.64
CA TYR A 139 8.09 -1.92 -18.67
C TYR A 139 8.53 -3.36 -19.00
N GLU A 140 8.67 -3.72 -20.29
CA GLU A 140 9.22 -5.01 -20.68
C GLU A 140 10.70 -5.12 -20.31
N VAL A 141 11.46 -4.05 -20.49
CA VAL A 141 12.87 -3.98 -20.07
C VAL A 141 13.00 -4.07 -18.56
N LEU A 142 12.10 -3.42 -17.81
CA LEU A 142 12.05 -3.54 -16.35
C LEU A 142 11.71 -4.96 -15.89
N ASP A 143 10.76 -5.64 -16.55
CA ASP A 143 10.40 -7.02 -16.22
C ASP A 143 11.58 -7.99 -16.41
N GLU A 144 12.42 -7.71 -17.40
CA GLU A 144 13.63 -8.50 -17.67
C GLU A 144 14.75 -8.23 -16.65
N LEU A 145 15.04 -6.96 -16.37
CA LEU A 145 16.24 -6.53 -15.64
C LEU A 145 15.98 -6.24 -14.15
N GLY A 146 14.74 -5.89 -13.81
CA GLY A 146 14.39 -5.41 -12.49
C GLY A 146 14.06 -6.54 -11.50
N GLU A 147 14.21 -6.18 -10.23
CA GLU A 147 13.76 -7.01 -9.11
C GLU A 147 12.61 -6.31 -8.38
N MET A 148 11.70 -7.14 -7.81
CA MET A 148 10.60 -6.66 -7.01
C MET A 148 11.11 -5.93 -5.77
N PRO A 149 10.76 -4.65 -5.55
CA PRO A 149 11.19 -3.93 -4.36
C PRO A 149 10.37 -4.40 -3.15
N LEU A 150 10.98 -5.21 -2.30
CA LEU A 150 10.36 -5.61 -1.05
C LEU A 150 10.54 -4.50 0.00
N PRO A 151 9.60 -4.37 0.95
CA PRO A 151 9.76 -3.49 2.08
C PRO A 151 11.06 -3.74 2.86
N PRO A 152 11.67 -2.70 3.46
CA PRO A 152 13.00 -2.81 4.08
C PRO A 152 13.08 -3.75 5.29
N TYR A 153 11.95 -4.08 5.93
CA TYR A 153 11.88 -5.02 7.05
C TYR A 153 11.81 -6.49 6.59
N ILE A 154 11.59 -6.77 5.30
CA ILE A 154 11.67 -8.12 4.73
C ILE A 154 13.13 -8.37 4.33
N LYS A 155 13.75 -9.29 5.06
CA LYS A 155 15.17 -9.65 4.90
C LYS A 155 15.33 -10.88 4.01
N GLU A 156 14.27 -11.65 3.81
CA GLU A 156 14.27 -12.88 3.01
C GLU A 156 13.90 -12.60 1.55
N GLN A 157 14.55 -13.30 0.62
CA GLN A 157 14.17 -13.26 -0.78
C GLN A 157 12.91 -14.09 -1.00
N LEU A 158 11.95 -13.56 -1.75
CA LEU A 158 10.76 -14.31 -2.12
C LEU A 158 11.10 -15.29 -3.25
N PRO A 159 10.81 -16.59 -3.08
CA PRO A 159 11.01 -17.60 -4.14
C PRO A 159 10.16 -17.28 -5.40
N GLU A 160 8.98 -16.72 -5.18
CA GLU A 160 8.00 -16.38 -6.23
C GLU A 160 7.74 -14.87 -6.21
N LYS A 161 8.16 -14.16 -7.26
CA LYS A 161 7.98 -12.70 -7.39
C LYS A 161 6.51 -12.29 -7.30
N ASP A 162 5.60 -13.09 -7.86
CA ASP A 162 4.16 -12.82 -7.91
C ASP A 162 3.47 -12.87 -6.55
N ARG A 163 4.14 -13.35 -5.51
CA ARG A 163 3.59 -13.38 -4.15
C ARG A 163 3.47 -11.98 -3.55
N TYR A 164 4.20 -11.00 -4.04
CA TYR A 164 4.08 -9.58 -3.67
C TYR A 164 3.24 -8.78 -4.67
N GLN A 165 2.23 -9.42 -5.26
CA GLN A 165 1.20 -8.84 -6.12
C GLN A 165 -0.17 -9.35 -5.71
N THR A 166 -1.20 -8.50 -5.79
CA THR A 166 -2.58 -8.96 -5.68
C THR A 166 -2.99 -9.74 -6.92
N VAL A 167 -3.95 -10.65 -6.79
CA VAL A 167 -4.47 -11.44 -7.93
C VAL A 167 -5.21 -10.59 -8.98
N TYR A 168 -5.54 -9.35 -8.63
CA TYR A 168 -6.23 -8.38 -9.49
C TYR A 168 -5.35 -7.17 -9.86
N ALA A 169 -4.05 -7.22 -9.60
CA ALA A 169 -3.12 -6.16 -9.98
C ALA A 169 -3.14 -5.91 -11.49
N LYS A 170 -3.33 -4.65 -11.90
CA LYS A 170 -3.52 -4.28 -13.29
C LYS A 170 -2.74 -3.03 -13.70
N GLU A 171 -2.93 -1.93 -12.97
CA GLU A 171 -2.41 -0.61 -13.33
C GLU A 171 -0.97 -0.46 -12.81
N GLU A 172 0.00 -0.47 -13.71
CA GLU A 172 1.43 -0.38 -13.40
C GLU A 172 1.82 1.00 -12.87
N GLY A 173 2.78 1.06 -11.93
CA GLY A 173 3.30 2.34 -11.42
C GLY A 173 3.61 2.36 -9.92
N SER A 174 3.40 1.28 -9.20
CA SER A 174 3.59 1.23 -7.74
C SER A 174 4.97 0.74 -7.34
N ALA A 175 5.53 1.35 -6.30
CA ALA A 175 6.76 0.89 -5.65
C ALA A 175 6.50 -0.15 -4.54
N ALA A 176 5.25 -0.32 -4.11
CA ALA A 176 4.86 -1.30 -3.09
C ALA A 176 3.46 -1.85 -3.36
N ALA A 177 3.20 -3.08 -2.90
CA ALA A 177 1.90 -3.72 -3.04
C ALA A 177 0.89 -3.17 -2.01
N PRO A 178 -0.41 -3.09 -2.37
CA PRO A 178 -1.49 -2.85 -1.42
C PRO A 178 -1.76 -4.13 -0.63
N THR A 179 -1.00 -4.34 0.45
CA THR A 179 -0.80 -5.66 1.08
C THR A 179 -2.05 -6.27 1.72
N ALA A 180 -3.05 -5.47 2.11
CA ALA A 180 -4.34 -6.01 2.55
C ALA A 180 -5.06 -6.80 1.45
N GLY A 181 -4.83 -6.47 0.19
CA GLY A 181 -5.35 -7.20 -0.96
C GLY A 181 -4.70 -8.55 -1.20
N LEU A 182 -3.52 -8.81 -0.62
CA LEU A 182 -2.81 -10.07 -0.78
C LEU A 182 -3.55 -11.28 -0.18
N HIS A 183 -4.46 -11.05 0.75
CA HIS A 183 -5.27 -12.12 1.35
C HIS A 183 -6.33 -12.70 0.41
N PHE A 184 -6.74 -11.95 -0.60
CA PHE A 184 -7.76 -12.39 -1.55
C PHE A 184 -7.18 -13.33 -2.61
N THR A 185 -7.93 -14.40 -2.87
CA THR A 185 -7.76 -15.28 -4.03
C THR A 185 -8.82 -14.94 -5.07
N GLU A 186 -8.62 -15.34 -6.32
CA GLU A 186 -9.64 -15.21 -7.37
C GLU A 186 -10.92 -15.96 -6.98
N GLN A 187 -10.77 -17.15 -6.39
CA GLN A 187 -11.88 -17.95 -5.92
C GLN A 187 -12.68 -17.23 -4.83
N LEU A 188 -12.02 -16.69 -3.80
CA LEU A 188 -12.70 -15.95 -2.72
C LEU A 188 -13.45 -14.74 -3.25
N LEU A 189 -12.86 -13.98 -4.19
CA LEU A 189 -13.52 -12.85 -4.84
C LEU A 189 -14.75 -13.29 -5.67
N ALA A 190 -14.66 -14.42 -6.36
CA ALA A 190 -15.80 -14.99 -7.10
C ALA A 190 -16.95 -15.37 -6.16
N GLU A 191 -16.65 -16.09 -5.07
CA GLU A 191 -17.62 -16.45 -4.04
C GLU A 191 -18.30 -15.22 -3.41
N ILE A 192 -17.53 -14.17 -3.12
CA ILE A 192 -18.04 -12.90 -2.58
C ILE A 192 -19.01 -12.23 -3.58
N LYS A 193 -18.66 -12.22 -4.88
CA LYS A 193 -19.55 -11.68 -5.92
C LYS A 193 -20.85 -12.49 -6.05
N GLU A 194 -20.79 -13.81 -5.95
CA GLU A 194 -21.96 -14.70 -5.98
C GLU A 194 -22.93 -14.41 -4.82
N MET A 195 -22.45 -13.93 -3.68
CA MET A 195 -23.26 -13.49 -2.56
C MET A 195 -24.02 -12.18 -2.82
N GLY A 196 -23.78 -11.52 -3.96
CA GLY A 196 -24.35 -10.22 -4.29
C GLY A 196 -23.57 -9.03 -3.70
N VAL A 197 -22.32 -9.23 -3.35
CA VAL A 197 -21.38 -8.17 -2.97
C VAL A 197 -20.68 -7.66 -4.24
N THR A 198 -20.69 -6.35 -4.44
CA THR A 198 -20.01 -5.73 -5.57
C THR A 198 -18.51 -5.60 -5.26
N VAL A 199 -17.66 -5.78 -6.27
CA VAL A 199 -16.22 -5.53 -6.18
C VAL A 199 -15.88 -4.39 -7.14
N ALA A 200 -15.36 -3.30 -6.60
CA ALA A 200 -14.96 -2.12 -7.35
C ALA A 200 -13.46 -1.83 -7.12
N PHE A 201 -12.86 -1.11 -8.05
CA PHE A 201 -11.43 -0.82 -8.02
C PHE A 201 -11.17 0.68 -8.06
N ILE A 202 -10.18 1.09 -7.27
CA ILE A 202 -9.47 2.34 -7.42
C ILE A 202 -8.01 2.02 -7.76
N THR A 203 -7.26 3.00 -8.21
CA THR A 203 -5.81 2.91 -8.37
C THR A 203 -5.17 3.94 -7.44
N LEU A 204 -4.25 3.52 -6.59
CA LEU A 204 -3.32 4.41 -5.91
C LEU A 204 -1.94 3.78 -6.03
N HIS A 205 -1.01 4.51 -6.64
CA HIS A 205 0.38 4.07 -6.75
C HIS A 205 1.12 4.34 -5.45
N VAL A 206 1.40 3.26 -4.73
CA VAL A 206 2.04 3.32 -3.41
C VAL A 206 3.51 3.69 -3.56
N GLY A 207 3.90 4.80 -2.94
CA GLY A 207 5.29 5.23 -2.87
C GLY A 207 6.05 4.59 -1.70
N LEU A 208 7.38 4.63 -1.74
CA LEU A 208 8.23 4.12 -0.66
C LEU A 208 8.11 4.94 0.64
N GLY A 209 7.52 6.13 0.57
CA GLY A 209 7.23 6.95 1.75
C GLY A 209 6.38 6.23 2.79
N THR A 210 5.55 5.26 2.36
CA THR A 210 4.74 4.43 3.26
C THR A 210 5.57 3.65 4.29
N PHE A 211 6.84 3.36 3.98
CA PHE A 211 7.74 2.64 4.87
C PHE A 211 8.66 3.54 5.70
N ARG A 212 8.55 4.87 5.55
CA ARG A 212 9.33 5.80 6.35
C ARG A 212 8.70 5.93 7.74
N PRO A 213 9.50 5.80 8.81
CA PRO A 213 9.00 6.06 10.15
C PRO A 213 8.58 7.52 10.29
N VAL A 214 7.58 7.77 11.13
CA VAL A 214 7.25 9.14 11.56
C VAL A 214 8.42 9.66 12.39
N SER A 215 8.98 10.82 12.01
CA SER A 215 10.19 11.38 12.61
C SER A 215 9.92 12.56 13.55
N VAL A 216 8.66 12.87 13.82
CA VAL A 216 8.21 13.98 14.67
C VAL A 216 7.57 13.44 15.95
N GLU A 217 7.70 14.17 17.05
CA GLU A 217 7.05 13.81 18.33
C GLU A 217 5.57 14.17 18.32
N ASN A 218 5.25 15.39 17.84
CA ASN A 218 3.87 15.81 17.67
C ASN A 218 3.37 15.45 16.27
N ILE A 219 2.33 14.62 16.20
CA ILE A 219 1.80 14.13 14.92
C ILE A 219 1.28 15.26 14.01
N ASP A 220 0.84 16.41 14.58
CA ASP A 220 0.35 17.56 13.81
C ASP A 220 1.44 18.20 12.92
N GLU A 221 2.72 17.93 13.23
CA GLU A 221 3.88 18.41 12.46
C GLU A 221 4.28 17.44 11.34
N HIS A 222 3.66 16.24 11.30
CA HIS A 222 3.99 15.24 10.29
C HIS A 222 3.45 15.64 8.92
N LYS A 223 4.35 15.62 7.93
CA LYS A 223 4.00 15.80 6.51
C LYS A 223 3.90 14.46 5.80
N MET A 224 2.72 14.10 5.38
CA MET A 224 2.51 12.91 4.56
C MET A 224 3.13 13.09 3.18
N HIS A 225 3.68 11.99 2.67
CA HIS A 225 4.10 11.93 1.27
C HIS A 225 2.88 11.89 0.35
N SER A 226 3.05 12.43 -0.84
CA SER A 226 2.02 12.50 -1.86
C SER A 226 2.03 11.24 -2.74
N GLU A 227 0.86 10.68 -3.02
CA GLU A 227 0.68 9.50 -3.88
C GLU A 227 -0.41 9.76 -4.90
N PHE A 228 -0.18 9.28 -6.13
CA PHE A 228 -1.11 9.48 -7.24
C PHE A 228 -2.24 8.46 -7.21
N TYR A 229 -3.47 8.94 -7.34
CA TYR A 229 -4.67 8.08 -7.37
C TYR A 229 -5.55 8.36 -8.58
N VAL A 230 -6.35 7.35 -8.92
CA VAL A 230 -7.41 7.41 -9.94
C VAL A 230 -8.64 6.67 -9.43
N MET A 231 -9.80 7.29 -9.55
CA MET A 231 -11.11 6.65 -9.46
C MET A 231 -11.90 6.93 -10.73
N THR A 232 -12.30 5.87 -11.43
CA THR A 232 -13.05 5.99 -12.69
C THR A 232 -14.50 6.38 -12.43
N GLN A 233 -15.17 6.90 -13.46
CA GLN A 233 -16.61 7.20 -13.40
C GLN A 233 -17.43 5.94 -13.06
N GLU A 234 -17.12 4.79 -13.66
CA GLU A 234 -17.80 3.52 -13.36
C GLU A 234 -17.74 3.15 -11.88
N THR A 235 -16.55 3.28 -11.28
CA THR A 235 -16.37 3.04 -9.83
C THR A 235 -17.18 4.06 -9.01
N ALA A 236 -17.11 5.34 -9.35
CA ALA A 236 -17.85 6.39 -8.65
C ALA A 236 -19.36 6.16 -8.66
N GLU A 237 -19.91 5.80 -9.82
CA GLU A 237 -21.34 5.46 -9.97
C GLU A 237 -21.72 4.22 -9.16
N THR A 238 -20.87 3.19 -9.16
CA THR A 238 -21.06 1.97 -8.39
C THR A 238 -21.13 2.26 -6.89
N LEU A 239 -20.22 3.06 -6.37
CA LEU A 239 -20.17 3.43 -4.96
C LEU A 239 -21.37 4.32 -4.56
N THR A 240 -21.77 5.26 -5.44
CA THR A 240 -22.94 6.10 -5.22
C THR A 240 -24.22 5.25 -5.12
N LYS A 241 -24.43 4.32 -6.07
CA LYS A 241 -25.55 3.38 -6.05
C LYS A 241 -25.53 2.49 -4.81
N THR A 242 -24.36 2.05 -4.38
CA THR A 242 -24.22 1.25 -3.15
C THR A 242 -24.77 2.01 -1.95
N LYS A 243 -24.37 3.28 -1.76
CA LYS A 243 -24.86 4.12 -0.67
C LYS A 243 -26.38 4.42 -0.78
N GLU A 244 -26.85 4.77 -1.97
CA GLU A 244 -28.26 5.03 -2.22
C GLU A 244 -29.18 3.84 -1.90
N ASN A 245 -28.68 2.62 -2.11
CA ASN A 245 -29.38 1.38 -1.80
C ASN A 245 -29.18 0.89 -0.35
N GLY A 246 -28.53 1.69 0.50
CA GLY A 246 -28.26 1.33 1.90
C GLY A 246 -27.21 0.26 2.11
N GLY A 247 -26.39 -0.04 1.10
CA GLY A 247 -25.24 -0.92 1.17
C GLY A 247 -24.04 -0.23 1.81
N ARG A 248 -23.08 -1.03 2.31
CA ARG A 248 -21.86 -0.53 2.93
C ARG A 248 -20.72 -0.47 1.90
N ILE A 249 -19.88 0.53 2.03
CA ILE A 249 -18.59 0.62 1.34
C ILE A 249 -17.53 0.09 2.27
N ILE A 250 -16.94 -1.05 1.91
CA ILE A 250 -15.88 -1.72 2.65
C ILE A 250 -14.56 -1.48 1.92
N SER A 251 -13.69 -0.69 2.53
CA SER A 251 -12.37 -0.41 1.97
C SER A 251 -11.39 -1.54 2.27
N VAL A 252 -10.67 -1.99 1.26
CA VAL A 252 -9.59 -2.96 1.41
C VAL A 252 -8.24 -2.26 1.32
N GLY A 253 -7.59 -2.14 2.45
CA GLY A 253 -6.31 -1.46 2.63
C GLY A 253 -6.44 0.03 2.94
N THR A 254 -5.41 0.54 3.60
CA THR A 254 -5.30 1.96 3.95
C THR A 254 -5.16 2.85 2.71
N THR A 255 -4.62 2.33 1.61
CA THR A 255 -4.51 3.04 0.32
C THR A 255 -5.86 3.32 -0.30
N SER A 256 -6.76 2.33 -0.33
CA SER A 256 -8.15 2.52 -0.78
C SER A 256 -8.89 3.51 0.12
N THR A 257 -8.72 3.41 1.43
CA THR A 257 -9.29 4.34 2.41
C THR A 257 -8.84 5.77 2.15
N ARG A 258 -7.54 6.00 2.01
CA ARG A 258 -6.98 7.33 1.76
C ARG A 258 -7.50 7.92 0.45
N THR A 259 -7.63 7.12 -0.60
CA THR A 259 -8.21 7.56 -1.87
C THR A 259 -9.66 7.99 -1.71
N LEU A 260 -10.48 7.12 -1.16
CA LEU A 260 -11.92 7.38 -1.01
C LEU A 260 -12.21 8.58 -0.10
N GLU A 261 -11.49 8.68 1.03
CA GLU A 261 -11.67 9.80 1.96
C GLU A 261 -11.13 11.12 1.39
N THR A 262 -10.07 11.09 0.56
CA THR A 262 -9.61 12.29 -0.17
C THR A 262 -10.71 12.79 -1.10
N ILE A 263 -11.28 11.90 -1.91
CA ILE A 263 -12.33 12.27 -2.86
C ILE A 263 -13.56 12.80 -2.13
N ALA A 264 -14.00 12.12 -1.07
CA ALA A 264 -15.15 12.55 -0.27
C ALA A 264 -14.90 13.90 0.42
N ARG A 265 -13.71 14.13 0.98
CA ARG A 265 -13.30 15.41 1.58
C ARG A 265 -13.41 16.55 0.57
N ASP A 266 -12.86 16.36 -0.61
CA ASP A 266 -12.73 17.40 -1.63
C ASP A 266 -14.05 17.65 -2.41
N ASN A 267 -15.03 16.74 -2.27
CA ASN A 267 -16.32 16.81 -2.98
C ASN A 267 -17.54 16.79 -2.04
N ASN A 268 -17.42 17.36 -0.84
CA ASN A 268 -18.51 17.49 0.14
C ASN A 268 -19.20 16.15 0.47
N GLY A 269 -18.43 15.09 0.65
CA GLY A 269 -18.88 13.74 0.98
C GLY A 269 -19.33 12.90 -0.23
N LYS A 270 -19.26 13.45 -1.45
CA LYS A 270 -19.62 12.73 -2.66
C LYS A 270 -18.42 11.97 -3.23
N LEU A 271 -18.69 10.77 -3.74
CA LEU A 271 -17.71 9.96 -4.46
C LEU A 271 -17.93 10.17 -5.97
N VAL A 272 -17.01 10.89 -6.58
CA VAL A 272 -17.07 11.27 -8.00
C VAL A 272 -15.83 10.79 -8.74
N GLU A 273 -15.90 10.68 -10.07
CA GLU A 273 -14.72 10.47 -10.89
C GLU A 273 -13.64 11.49 -10.51
N SER A 274 -12.44 11.00 -10.26
CA SER A 274 -11.34 11.86 -9.79
C SER A 274 -10.00 11.23 -10.06
N SER A 275 -9.01 12.07 -10.34
CA SER A 275 -7.60 11.69 -10.35
C SER A 275 -6.76 12.83 -9.80
N GLY A 276 -5.68 12.53 -9.14
CA GLY A 276 -4.82 13.54 -8.56
C GLY A 276 -3.83 12.96 -7.54
N TRP A 277 -3.32 13.85 -6.72
CA TRP A 277 -2.35 13.52 -5.68
C TRP A 277 -3.00 13.63 -4.31
N THR A 278 -2.80 12.63 -3.44
CA THR A 278 -3.24 12.67 -2.06
C THR A 278 -2.07 12.64 -1.11
N ASP A 279 -2.08 13.56 -0.17
CA ASP A 279 -1.21 13.63 1.01
C ASP A 279 -2.03 13.56 2.30
N ILE A 280 -3.25 13.03 2.21
CA ILE A 280 -4.16 12.96 3.34
C ILE A 280 -3.53 12.19 4.50
N PHE A 281 -3.50 12.82 5.67
CA PHE A 281 -3.08 12.22 6.93
C PHE A 281 -4.29 12.01 7.82
N ILE A 282 -4.61 10.74 8.05
CA ILE A 282 -5.78 10.34 8.85
C ILE A 282 -5.30 9.87 10.22
N TYR A 283 -5.79 10.54 11.26
CA TYR A 283 -5.51 10.25 12.66
C TYR A 283 -6.73 10.57 13.52
N PRO A 284 -6.80 10.16 14.79
CA PRO A 284 -7.96 10.38 15.66
C PRO A 284 -8.48 11.81 15.65
N GLY A 285 -9.77 11.97 15.44
CA GLY A 285 -10.46 13.25 15.19
C GLY A 285 -10.85 13.45 13.73
N PHE A 286 -10.37 12.60 12.81
CA PHE A 286 -10.80 12.61 11.41
C PHE A 286 -12.24 12.09 11.26
N GLU A 287 -13.05 12.81 10.49
CA GLU A 287 -14.43 12.42 10.17
C GLU A 287 -14.48 11.65 8.85
N PHE A 288 -14.72 10.36 8.93
CA PHE A 288 -14.88 9.50 7.75
C PHE A 288 -16.24 9.75 7.07
N LYS A 289 -16.21 9.93 5.74
CA LYS A 289 -17.39 10.22 4.91
C LYS A 289 -17.65 9.16 3.84
N ALA A 290 -16.64 8.41 3.48
CA ALA A 290 -16.67 7.48 2.36
C ALA A 290 -16.96 6.05 2.80
N ILE A 291 -16.24 5.54 3.80
CA ILE A 291 -16.21 4.11 4.13
C ILE A 291 -17.02 3.75 5.37
N ASP A 292 -17.61 2.55 5.36
CA ASP A 292 -18.40 1.98 6.46
C ASP A 292 -17.66 0.83 7.16
N GLY A 293 -16.68 0.21 6.50
CA GLY A 293 -15.83 -0.84 7.03
C GLY A 293 -14.43 -0.80 6.43
N LEU A 294 -13.45 -1.36 7.15
CA LEU A 294 -12.05 -1.37 6.75
C LEU A 294 -11.43 -2.75 6.98
N ILE A 295 -10.91 -3.34 5.90
CA ILE A 295 -10.07 -4.54 5.93
C ILE A 295 -8.63 -4.08 5.76
N THR A 296 -7.75 -4.44 6.69
CA THR A 296 -6.33 -4.04 6.61
C THR A 296 -5.45 -5.05 7.35
N ASN A 297 -4.13 -4.97 7.16
CA ASN A 297 -3.17 -5.73 7.93
C ASN A 297 -2.92 -5.09 9.29
N PHE A 298 -2.24 -5.81 10.19
CA PHE A 298 -1.68 -5.22 11.40
C PHE A 298 -0.47 -4.36 11.07
N HIS A 299 -0.41 -3.17 11.67
CA HIS A 299 0.60 -2.16 11.39
C HIS A 299 1.66 -2.07 12.49
N LEU A 300 2.78 -1.41 12.17
CA LEU A 300 3.85 -1.18 13.14
C LEU A 300 3.46 -0.12 14.19
N PRO A 301 4.04 -0.21 15.40
CA PRO A 301 3.90 0.85 16.39
C PRO A 301 4.38 2.20 15.83
N LYS A 302 3.77 3.28 16.30
CA LYS A 302 4.13 4.67 15.94
C LYS A 302 4.04 4.99 14.45
N SER A 303 3.35 4.18 13.66
CA SER A 303 3.18 4.40 12.22
C SER A 303 1.93 5.26 11.91
N THR A 304 1.94 5.95 10.78
CA THR A 304 0.74 6.65 10.29
C THR A 304 -0.44 5.71 10.06
N LEU A 305 -0.18 4.42 9.84
CA LEU A 305 -1.21 3.43 9.57
C LEU A 305 -1.95 2.97 10.84
N ILE A 306 -1.27 2.82 11.99
CA ILE A 306 -1.97 2.57 13.26
C ILE A 306 -2.79 3.79 13.69
N MET A 307 -2.35 5.01 13.33
CA MET A 307 -3.11 6.22 13.55
C MET A 307 -4.41 6.24 12.74
N LEU A 308 -4.37 5.81 11.48
CA LEU A 308 -5.54 5.71 10.60
C LEU A 308 -6.56 4.72 11.15
N VAL A 309 -6.14 3.51 11.54
CA VAL A 309 -7.08 2.52 12.10
C VAL A 309 -7.63 2.96 13.44
N SER A 310 -6.83 3.69 14.24
CA SER A 310 -7.28 4.31 15.49
C SER A 310 -8.31 5.42 15.26
N ALA A 311 -8.19 6.16 14.16
CA ALA A 311 -9.18 7.15 13.77
C ALA A 311 -10.50 6.52 13.33
N PHE A 312 -10.45 5.36 12.67
CA PHE A 312 -11.65 4.66 12.16
C PHE A 312 -12.47 3.97 13.27
N SER A 313 -11.86 3.70 14.40
CA SER A 313 -12.53 3.16 15.59
C SER A 313 -12.32 4.11 16.78
N ASN A 314 -11.53 3.71 17.75
CA ASN A 314 -10.92 4.57 18.75
C ASN A 314 -9.55 4.00 19.14
N ARG A 315 -8.68 4.85 19.64
CA ARG A 315 -7.29 4.49 19.95
C ARG A 315 -7.20 3.39 21.02
N GLU A 316 -7.98 3.51 22.08
CA GLU A 316 -7.93 2.59 23.22
C GLU A 316 -8.34 1.18 22.80
N PHE A 317 -9.40 1.06 22.02
CA PHE A 317 -9.87 -0.23 21.49
C PHE A 317 -8.90 -0.84 20.48
N ILE A 318 -8.32 -0.03 19.60
CA ILE A 318 -7.29 -0.48 18.65
C ILE A 318 -6.05 -0.97 19.38
N LEU A 319 -5.52 -0.25 20.37
CA LEU A 319 -4.38 -0.70 21.16
C LEU A 319 -4.69 -1.99 21.95
N LYS A 320 -5.90 -2.11 22.49
CA LYS A 320 -6.37 -3.37 23.12
C LYS A 320 -6.33 -4.52 22.10
N ALA A 321 -6.86 -4.31 20.90
CA ALA A 321 -6.86 -5.32 19.83
C ALA A 321 -5.45 -5.71 19.39
N TYR A 322 -4.53 -4.74 19.28
CA TYR A 322 -3.13 -5.00 18.92
C TYR A 322 -2.39 -5.78 20.01
N ASN A 323 -2.59 -5.46 21.29
CA ASN A 323 -2.02 -6.23 22.39
C ASN A 323 -2.60 -7.66 22.44
N GLU A 324 -3.89 -7.82 22.15
CA GLU A 324 -4.52 -9.14 22.01
C GLU A 324 -3.91 -9.92 20.82
N ALA A 325 -3.67 -9.25 19.68
CA ALA A 325 -3.03 -9.86 18.52
C ALA A 325 -1.60 -10.35 18.83
N VAL A 326 -0.82 -9.57 19.57
CA VAL A 326 0.52 -9.99 20.02
C VAL A 326 0.43 -11.24 20.91
N LYS A 327 -0.48 -11.24 21.90
CA LYS A 327 -0.70 -12.36 22.80
C LYS A 327 -1.13 -13.63 22.07
N GLU A 328 -2.02 -13.50 21.10
CA GLU A 328 -2.56 -14.60 20.26
C GLU A 328 -1.64 -14.94 19.08
N LYS A 329 -0.43 -14.36 19.03
CA LYS A 329 0.60 -14.61 18.00
C LYS A 329 0.08 -14.42 16.58
N TYR A 330 -0.60 -13.31 16.34
CA TYR A 330 -0.88 -12.85 14.99
C TYR A 330 0.42 -12.41 14.33
N ARG A 331 0.45 -12.54 13.01
CA ARG A 331 1.56 -12.08 12.19
C ARG A 331 1.32 -10.64 11.78
N PHE A 332 2.35 -9.84 11.81
CA PHE A 332 2.27 -8.40 11.56
C PHE A 332 2.86 -8.01 10.21
N PHE A 333 2.39 -6.90 9.70
CA PHE A 333 2.86 -6.16 8.55
C PHE A 333 2.46 -6.78 7.21
N SER A 334 3.25 -6.58 6.12
CA SER A 334 2.83 -6.84 4.73
C SER A 334 2.39 -8.27 4.43
N PHE A 335 3.06 -9.27 5.02
CA PHE A 335 2.71 -10.69 4.89
C PHE A 335 2.02 -11.24 6.13
N GLY A 336 1.59 -10.35 7.00
CA GLY A 336 0.92 -10.69 8.24
C GLY A 336 -0.54 -11.06 8.06
N ASP A 337 -1.22 -11.14 9.20
CA ASP A 337 -2.65 -11.42 9.28
C ASP A 337 -3.49 -10.15 9.07
N ALA A 338 -4.80 -10.31 9.02
CA ALA A 338 -5.72 -9.23 8.70
C ALA A 338 -6.62 -8.83 9.86
N MET A 339 -7.08 -7.58 9.84
CA MET A 339 -8.19 -7.07 10.62
C MET A 339 -9.36 -6.71 9.71
N PHE A 340 -10.57 -6.85 10.23
CA PHE A 340 -11.78 -6.28 9.64
C PHE A 340 -12.50 -5.45 10.70
N ILE A 341 -12.50 -4.14 10.53
CA ILE A 341 -13.12 -3.17 11.45
C ILE A 341 -14.48 -2.81 10.87
N ILE A 342 -15.57 -3.11 11.61
CA ILE A 342 -16.98 -2.93 11.22
C ILE A 342 -17.79 -2.24 12.30
#